data_2c3fe55fee38e0c4b3709a3a918b54f6
#
_entry.id   2c3fe55fee38e0c4b3709a3a918b54f6
#
_cell.length_a   1.000
_cell.length_b   1.000
_cell.length_c   1.000
_cell.angle_alpha   90.00
_cell.angle_beta   90.00
_cell.angle_gamma   90.00
#
_symmetry.space_group_name_H-M   'P 1'
#
loop_
_entity.id
_entity.type
_entity.pdbx_description
1 polymer ?
#
loop_
_entity_poly.entity_id
_entity_poly.type
_entity_poly.pdbx_seq_one_letter_code
_entity_poly.pdbx_strand_id
1 'polypeptide(L)'
;MHLHILGICGTFMGGIAAIARAAGHRVTGSDRNVYPPMSTQLQALGIDVIEGYAPDQLKLNPDVFVVGNVMSRGNPLVEALLDSGRRYESGPEWLARNVLQADDRWVLGVAGTHGKTTTSSLLAWILEHAGLSPGFLIGGVPLDFEVSARLGSGRHFVIEADEYDTAFFDKRAKFVHYRPRTAILNNLEHDHADIYPDVASIQKQFHLLLRTVPGNGRLIVNAEEPHLEEVLQMGCWTPVERFTTAPGASAEWRIAPAADGDSYASFDVWRGGRCLGRVEWDMLGRHNAANAIAAVAAACHAGVGEEAALEALRRFGGVKRRLEVRGIVRDIVVYDDFAHHPTAIATTLDGVRRKAGRGRVIAVLEPRSNTMKLGTHKAALATSLADADRVFVYQSPEVKWDVAGAMQPLGELATVQADSAQLVAAIVAEARPGDHLVLMSNGSFGGLHERLLQALRDATP
;
A
#
# COMPACT_ATOMS: atom_id res chain seq x y z
N MET A 1 -14.18 25.28 8.76
CA MET A 1 -15.13 24.33 9.38
C MET A 1 -14.45 23.60 10.54
N HIS A 2 -15.23 23.10 11.51
CA HIS A 2 -14.76 22.16 12.52
C HIS A 2 -15.18 20.73 12.14
N LEU A 3 -14.20 19.86 11.93
CA LEU A 3 -14.39 18.43 11.67
C LEU A 3 -14.15 17.64 12.95
N HIS A 4 -15.01 16.66 13.23
CA HIS A 4 -14.72 15.63 14.24
C HIS A 4 -14.66 14.27 13.57
N ILE A 5 -13.47 13.63 13.63
CA ILE A 5 -13.16 12.40 12.86
C ILE A 5 -13.22 11.18 13.77
N LEU A 6 -14.10 10.22 13.47
CA LEU A 6 -14.23 8.95 14.17
C LEU A 6 -13.28 7.92 13.52
N GLY A 7 -12.42 7.30 14.32
CA GLY A 7 -11.38 6.39 13.85
C GLY A 7 -10.16 7.13 13.29
N ILE A 8 -9.80 8.27 13.89
CA ILE A 8 -8.78 9.20 13.39
C ILE A 8 -7.37 8.61 13.35
N CYS A 9 -7.08 7.60 14.19
CA CYS A 9 -5.75 6.96 14.23
C CYS A 9 -5.51 5.94 13.10
N GLY A 10 -6.50 5.66 12.26
CA GLY A 10 -6.27 4.90 11.02
C GLY A 10 -5.45 5.72 10.01
N THR A 11 -4.54 5.07 9.25
CA THR A 11 -3.64 5.74 8.30
C THR A 11 -4.39 6.66 7.33
N PHE A 12 -5.47 6.18 6.73
CA PHE A 12 -6.29 6.97 5.80
C PHE A 12 -6.97 8.15 6.49
N MET A 13 -7.59 7.93 7.65
CA MET A 13 -8.32 8.96 8.38
C MET A 13 -7.38 10.01 9.00
N GLY A 14 -6.21 9.58 9.48
CA GLY A 14 -5.14 10.48 9.93
C GLY A 14 -4.59 11.36 8.81
N GLY A 15 -4.48 10.78 7.60
CA GLY A 15 -4.11 11.55 6.41
C GLY A 15 -5.17 12.59 6.02
N ILE A 16 -6.46 12.24 6.11
CA ILE A 16 -7.56 13.22 5.94
C ILE A 16 -7.47 14.34 6.99
N ALA A 17 -7.18 13.99 8.25
CA ALA A 17 -7.00 14.96 9.32
C ALA A 17 -5.86 15.95 9.02
N ALA A 18 -4.71 15.45 8.53
CA ALA A 18 -3.57 16.26 8.14
C ALA A 18 -3.91 17.22 6.98
N ILE A 19 -4.57 16.69 5.93
CA ILE A 19 -5.02 17.49 4.78
C ILE A 19 -6.03 18.57 5.21
N ALA A 20 -7.00 18.22 6.05
CA ALA A 20 -7.99 19.16 6.57
C ALA A 20 -7.34 20.28 7.39
N ARG A 21 -6.36 19.96 8.24
CA ARG A 21 -5.58 20.96 8.98
C ARG A 21 -4.81 21.89 8.04
N ALA A 22 -4.14 21.33 7.03
CA ALA A 22 -3.40 22.09 6.02
C ALA A 22 -4.34 23.00 5.20
N ALA A 23 -5.61 22.59 4.99
CA ALA A 23 -6.66 23.39 4.36
C ALA A 23 -7.28 24.48 5.29
N GLY A 24 -6.77 24.65 6.51
CA GLY A 24 -7.21 25.67 7.46
C GLY A 24 -8.45 25.28 8.28
N HIS A 25 -8.82 23.99 8.32
CA HIS A 25 -9.95 23.55 9.13
C HIS A 25 -9.52 23.25 10.57
N ARG A 26 -10.43 23.45 11.53
CA ARG A 26 -10.29 22.90 12.87
C ARG A 26 -10.59 21.40 12.80
N VAL A 27 -9.71 20.58 13.36
CA VAL A 27 -9.87 19.13 13.40
C VAL A 27 -9.75 18.64 14.83
N THR A 28 -10.70 17.82 15.24
CA THR A 28 -10.67 16.97 16.44
C THR A 28 -11.02 15.55 16.01
N GLY A 29 -10.78 14.57 16.85
CA GLY A 29 -11.21 13.22 16.53
C GLY A 29 -11.13 12.27 17.70
N SER A 30 -11.63 11.07 17.48
CA SER A 30 -11.63 10.01 18.48
C SER A 30 -11.19 8.68 17.89
N ASP A 31 -10.54 7.87 18.72
CA ASP A 31 -10.19 6.50 18.41
C ASP A 31 -10.19 5.65 19.68
N ARG A 32 -10.34 4.33 19.53
CA ARG A 32 -10.20 3.38 20.64
C ARG A 32 -8.74 3.14 21.00
N ASN A 33 -7.87 3.19 19.99
CA ASN A 33 -6.45 2.84 20.09
C ASN A 33 -5.59 4.07 19.80
N VAL A 34 -5.34 4.88 20.83
CA VAL A 34 -4.54 6.12 20.72
C VAL A 34 -3.11 5.85 21.16
N TYR A 35 -2.25 5.43 20.22
CA TYR A 35 -0.83 5.13 20.48
C TYR A 35 0.07 5.53 19.29
N PRO A 36 1.38 5.70 19.51
CA PRO A 36 2.34 6.00 18.46
C PRO A 36 2.38 4.90 17.37
N PRO A 37 2.71 5.26 16.09
CA PRO A 37 3.18 6.57 15.67
C PRO A 37 2.06 7.59 15.35
N MET A 38 0.82 7.15 15.11
CA MET A 38 -0.26 8.03 14.63
C MET A 38 -0.64 9.09 15.67
N SER A 39 -0.76 8.73 16.95
CA SER A 39 -1.08 9.69 18.01
C SER A 39 -0.05 10.82 18.09
N THR A 40 1.24 10.50 17.96
CA THR A 40 2.33 11.50 17.94
C THR A 40 2.25 12.41 16.71
N GLN A 41 1.94 11.85 15.53
CA GLN A 41 1.78 12.64 14.30
C GLN A 41 0.60 13.61 14.40
N LEU A 42 -0.55 13.15 14.91
CA LEU A 42 -1.73 13.99 15.10
C LEU A 42 -1.48 15.10 16.13
N GLN A 43 -0.79 14.78 17.23
CA GLN A 43 -0.40 15.77 18.24
C GLN A 43 0.55 16.83 17.66
N ALA A 44 1.52 16.44 16.83
CA ALA A 44 2.41 17.38 16.16
C ALA A 44 1.68 18.33 15.20
N LEU A 45 0.51 17.92 14.68
CA LEU A 45 -0.37 18.76 13.86
C LEU A 45 -1.33 19.63 14.71
N GLY A 46 -1.25 19.59 16.04
CA GLY A 46 -2.14 20.29 16.94
C GLY A 46 -3.59 19.76 16.88
N ILE A 47 -3.75 18.47 16.69
CA ILE A 47 -5.05 17.79 16.61
C ILE A 47 -5.32 17.10 17.96
N ASP A 48 -6.42 17.49 18.61
CA ASP A 48 -6.86 16.85 19.83
C ASP A 48 -7.54 15.52 19.53
N VAL A 49 -6.98 14.44 20.09
CA VAL A 49 -7.52 13.08 19.98
C VAL A 49 -8.13 12.64 21.29
N ILE A 50 -9.40 12.22 21.25
CA ILE A 50 -10.13 11.69 22.39
C ILE A 50 -10.08 10.16 22.35
N GLU A 51 -9.70 9.52 23.44
CA GLU A 51 -9.74 8.08 23.55
C GLU A 51 -11.17 7.58 23.80
N GLY A 52 -11.61 6.61 23.01
CA GLY A 52 -12.95 6.03 23.06
C GLY A 52 -14.00 6.81 22.27
N TYR A 53 -15.23 6.31 22.32
CA TYR A 53 -16.37 6.78 21.53
C TYR A 53 -17.57 7.09 22.42
N ALA A 54 -17.40 7.99 23.39
CA ALA A 54 -18.46 8.40 24.29
C ALA A 54 -19.44 9.37 23.60
N PRO A 55 -20.77 9.24 23.82
CA PRO A 55 -21.79 10.10 23.20
C PRO A 55 -21.67 11.59 23.52
N ASP A 56 -21.03 11.96 24.64
CA ASP A 56 -20.83 13.35 25.05
C ASP A 56 -19.93 14.15 24.09
N GLN A 57 -19.19 13.47 23.18
CA GLN A 57 -18.45 14.11 22.09
C GLN A 57 -19.37 14.88 21.13
N LEU A 58 -20.67 14.60 21.09
CA LEU A 58 -21.64 15.46 20.39
C LEU A 58 -21.64 16.92 20.90
N LYS A 59 -21.25 17.15 22.16
CA LYS A 59 -21.15 18.51 22.74
C LYS A 59 -20.04 19.37 22.12
N LEU A 60 -19.06 18.75 21.42
CA LEU A 60 -18.05 19.47 20.66
C LEU A 60 -18.66 20.31 19.54
N ASN A 61 -19.88 19.98 19.14
CA ASN A 61 -20.68 20.67 18.13
C ASN A 61 -19.89 20.98 16.83
N PRO A 62 -19.26 19.97 16.20
CA PRO A 62 -18.56 20.19 14.93
C PRO A 62 -19.56 20.49 13.81
N ASP A 63 -19.07 21.12 12.73
CA ASP A 63 -19.85 21.35 11.51
C ASP A 63 -20.18 20.03 10.79
N VAL A 64 -19.31 19.01 10.94
CA VAL A 64 -19.48 17.69 10.36
C VAL A 64 -18.73 16.62 11.15
N PHE A 65 -19.36 15.45 11.31
CA PHE A 65 -18.71 14.23 11.77
C PHE A 65 -18.21 13.44 10.57
N VAL A 66 -16.92 13.10 10.55
CA VAL A 66 -16.32 12.29 9.48
C VAL A 66 -16.09 10.88 10.00
N VAL A 67 -16.79 9.92 9.41
CA VAL A 67 -16.87 8.54 9.93
C VAL A 67 -15.92 7.62 9.17
N GLY A 68 -14.96 7.03 9.88
CA GLY A 68 -14.05 6.03 9.33
C GLY A 68 -14.73 4.67 9.10
N ASN A 69 -14.19 3.86 8.20
CA ASN A 69 -14.76 2.55 7.83
C ASN A 69 -14.68 1.50 8.95
N VAL A 70 -13.87 1.71 9.98
CA VAL A 70 -13.81 0.82 11.16
C VAL A 70 -15.02 1.00 12.10
N MET A 71 -15.82 2.06 11.89
CA MET A 71 -17.03 2.30 12.66
C MET A 71 -18.16 1.37 12.23
N SER A 72 -18.97 0.95 13.20
CA SER A 72 -20.12 0.06 12.96
C SER A 72 -21.30 0.47 13.83
N ARG A 73 -22.49 -0.03 13.48
CA ARG A 73 -23.68 0.04 14.34
C ARG A 73 -23.39 -0.63 15.70
N GLY A 74 -24.00 -0.13 16.74
CA GLY A 74 -23.74 -0.52 18.13
C GLY A 74 -22.60 0.25 18.80
N ASN A 75 -21.84 1.09 18.07
CA ASN A 75 -20.88 2.01 18.67
C ASN A 75 -21.64 3.17 19.34
N PRO A 76 -21.40 3.48 20.66
CA PRO A 76 -22.20 4.45 21.38
C PRO A 76 -22.24 5.85 20.76
N LEU A 77 -21.12 6.32 20.22
CA LEU A 77 -21.06 7.63 19.57
C LEU A 77 -21.77 7.60 18.20
N VAL A 78 -21.65 6.51 17.44
CA VAL A 78 -22.37 6.34 16.17
C VAL A 78 -23.87 6.33 16.38
N GLU A 79 -24.37 5.57 17.36
CA GLU A 79 -25.82 5.55 17.67
C GLU A 79 -26.33 6.94 18.10
N ALA A 80 -25.62 7.60 19.00
CA ALA A 80 -25.98 8.96 19.43
C ALA A 80 -25.91 9.97 18.27
N LEU A 81 -24.98 9.83 17.35
CA LEU A 81 -24.86 10.66 16.16
C LEU A 81 -26.09 10.49 15.25
N LEU A 82 -26.49 9.25 14.98
CA LEU A 82 -27.67 8.93 14.16
C LEU A 82 -28.95 9.48 14.81
N ASP A 83 -29.13 9.28 16.11
CA ASP A 83 -30.31 9.78 16.86
C ASP A 83 -30.36 11.31 16.86
N SER A 84 -29.23 11.99 16.85
CA SER A 84 -29.16 13.46 16.91
C SER A 84 -29.55 14.15 15.60
N GLY A 85 -29.58 13.43 14.47
CA GLY A 85 -29.81 14.00 13.13
C GLY A 85 -28.72 14.96 12.66
N ARG A 86 -27.55 14.99 13.31
CA ARG A 86 -26.41 15.83 12.91
C ARG A 86 -25.79 15.38 11.62
N ARG A 87 -25.13 16.29 10.92
CA ARG A 87 -24.44 16.01 9.66
C ARG A 87 -23.27 15.08 9.90
N TYR A 88 -23.25 13.99 9.14
CA TYR A 88 -22.09 13.09 9.03
C TYR A 88 -21.86 12.70 7.59
N GLU A 89 -20.62 12.35 7.28
CA GLU A 89 -20.18 11.83 5.97
C GLU A 89 -18.98 10.90 6.14
N SER A 90 -18.66 10.14 5.14
CA SER A 90 -17.48 9.26 5.16
C SER A 90 -16.19 10.07 4.88
N GLY A 91 -15.03 9.52 5.27
CA GLY A 91 -13.73 10.09 4.93
C GLY A 91 -13.54 10.31 3.44
N PRO A 92 -13.77 9.31 2.57
CA PRO A 92 -13.70 9.46 1.12
C PRO A 92 -14.64 10.52 0.54
N GLU A 93 -15.86 10.62 1.07
CA GLU A 93 -16.82 11.63 0.63
C GLU A 93 -16.37 13.05 1.00
N TRP A 94 -15.91 13.24 2.26
CA TRP A 94 -15.37 14.53 2.69
C TRP A 94 -14.19 14.97 1.83
N LEU A 95 -13.22 14.05 1.61
CA LEU A 95 -12.04 14.33 0.80
C LEU A 95 -12.43 14.68 -0.65
N ALA A 96 -13.34 13.92 -1.25
CA ALA A 96 -13.82 14.16 -2.60
C ALA A 96 -14.43 15.56 -2.73
N ARG A 97 -15.33 15.92 -1.83
CA ARG A 97 -16.07 17.19 -1.89
C ARG A 97 -15.18 18.41 -1.62
N ASN A 98 -14.27 18.31 -0.65
CA ASN A 98 -13.53 19.47 -0.16
C ASN A 98 -12.13 19.62 -0.77
N VAL A 99 -11.60 18.57 -1.42
CA VAL A 99 -10.22 18.57 -1.94
C VAL A 99 -10.15 18.10 -3.39
N LEU A 100 -10.72 16.93 -3.72
CA LEU A 100 -10.47 16.31 -5.02
C LEU A 100 -11.33 16.88 -6.14
N GLN A 101 -12.54 17.38 -5.83
CA GLN A 101 -13.49 17.97 -6.79
C GLN A 101 -13.45 19.50 -6.79
N ALA A 102 -12.42 20.10 -6.18
CA ALA A 102 -12.17 21.53 -6.33
C ALA A 102 -11.87 21.86 -7.80
N ASP A 103 -12.23 23.08 -8.20
CA ASP A 103 -11.98 23.56 -9.56
C ASP A 103 -10.52 23.38 -9.94
N ASP A 104 -10.29 22.88 -11.18
CA ASP A 104 -8.97 22.64 -11.76
C ASP A 104 -8.12 21.52 -11.13
N ARG A 105 -8.62 20.73 -10.17
CA ARG A 105 -7.88 19.57 -9.63
C ARG A 105 -7.75 18.48 -10.69
N TRP A 106 -6.54 17.92 -10.77
CA TRP A 106 -6.26 16.74 -11.56
C TRP A 106 -5.97 15.57 -10.65
N VAL A 107 -6.97 14.74 -10.42
CA VAL A 107 -6.84 13.55 -9.56
C VAL A 107 -6.22 12.40 -10.34
N LEU A 108 -5.17 11.79 -9.77
CA LEU A 108 -4.51 10.59 -10.26
C LEU A 108 -4.74 9.48 -9.24
N GLY A 109 -5.58 8.50 -9.59
CA GLY A 109 -5.91 7.35 -8.73
C GLY A 109 -5.04 6.14 -9.08
N VAL A 110 -4.56 5.43 -8.06
CA VAL A 110 -3.79 4.19 -8.23
C VAL A 110 -4.54 3.05 -7.58
N ALA A 111 -5.15 2.19 -8.40
CA ALA A 111 -5.91 1.03 -7.98
C ALA A 111 -5.18 -0.28 -8.30
N GLY A 112 -5.50 -1.33 -7.54
CA GLY A 112 -4.93 -2.66 -7.68
C GLY A 112 -4.89 -3.38 -6.34
N THR A 113 -4.84 -4.69 -6.33
CA THR A 113 -4.70 -5.46 -5.09
C THR A 113 -3.33 -5.21 -4.46
N HIS A 114 -2.27 -5.19 -5.28
CA HIS A 114 -0.89 -5.01 -4.84
C HIS A 114 -0.22 -3.81 -5.50
N GLY A 115 0.86 -3.30 -4.88
CA GLY A 115 1.70 -2.24 -5.45
C GLY A 115 1.12 -0.83 -5.36
N LYS A 116 -0.12 -0.63 -4.87
CA LYS A 116 -0.78 0.70 -4.77
C LYS A 116 0.12 1.75 -4.12
N THR A 117 0.63 1.46 -2.94
CA THR A 117 1.45 2.39 -2.14
C THR A 117 2.73 2.79 -2.88
N THR A 118 3.46 1.80 -3.41
CA THR A 118 4.72 2.06 -4.15
C THR A 118 4.45 2.87 -5.42
N THR A 119 3.43 2.50 -6.19
CA THR A 119 3.06 3.22 -7.43
C THR A 119 2.60 4.64 -7.15
N SER A 120 1.78 4.86 -6.10
CA SER A 120 1.35 6.20 -5.68
C SER A 120 2.53 7.05 -5.23
N SER A 121 3.47 6.45 -4.50
CA SER A 121 4.69 7.13 -4.04
C SER A 121 5.59 7.54 -5.21
N LEU A 122 5.83 6.63 -6.14
CA LEU A 122 6.56 6.90 -7.39
C LEU A 122 5.90 8.02 -8.20
N LEU A 123 4.58 7.95 -8.37
CA LEU A 123 3.83 8.96 -9.12
C LEU A 123 3.89 10.33 -8.45
N ALA A 124 3.70 10.40 -7.13
CA ALA A 124 3.82 11.65 -6.38
C ALA A 124 5.23 12.23 -6.47
N TRP A 125 6.25 11.37 -6.37
CA TRP A 125 7.66 11.78 -6.51
C TRP A 125 7.98 12.30 -7.92
N ILE A 126 7.53 11.63 -8.98
CA ILE A 126 7.73 12.09 -10.36
C ILE A 126 7.13 13.49 -10.56
N LEU A 127 5.91 13.72 -10.05
CA LEU A 127 5.25 15.02 -10.12
C LEU A 127 6.00 16.09 -9.30
N GLU A 128 6.51 15.73 -8.11
CA GLU A 128 7.31 16.64 -7.27
C GLU A 128 8.62 17.02 -7.95
N HIS A 129 9.35 16.02 -8.46
CA HIS A 129 10.62 16.22 -9.17
C HIS A 129 10.44 17.10 -10.41
N ALA A 130 9.28 17.04 -11.07
CA ALA A 130 8.90 17.92 -12.17
C ALA A 130 8.46 19.33 -11.72
N GLY A 131 8.51 19.66 -10.42
CA GLY A 131 8.15 20.96 -9.87
C GLY A 131 6.65 21.22 -9.78
N LEU A 132 5.81 20.18 -9.86
CA LEU A 132 4.35 20.31 -9.90
C LEU A 132 3.70 20.33 -8.51
N SER A 133 4.47 20.19 -7.42
CA SER A 133 4.05 20.28 -6.01
C SER A 133 2.71 19.56 -5.72
N PRO A 134 2.57 18.25 -6.00
CA PRO A 134 1.30 17.55 -5.89
C PRO A 134 0.82 17.44 -4.46
N GLY A 135 -0.51 17.41 -4.28
CA GLY A 135 -1.12 16.82 -3.10
C GLY A 135 -1.10 15.29 -3.20
N PHE A 136 -1.18 14.61 -2.06
CA PHE A 136 -1.32 13.15 -2.06
C PHE A 136 -1.92 12.61 -0.77
N LEU A 137 -2.52 11.42 -0.86
CA LEU A 137 -2.92 10.57 0.25
C LEU A 137 -2.56 9.13 -0.09
N ILE A 138 -1.57 8.59 0.61
CA ILE A 138 -0.92 7.31 0.35
C ILE A 138 -0.96 6.46 1.62
N GLY A 139 -1.17 5.15 1.50
CA GLY A 139 -1.28 4.21 2.63
C GLY A 139 0.05 3.91 3.35
N GLY A 140 1.17 4.42 2.84
CA GLY A 140 2.50 4.30 3.43
C GLY A 140 3.22 5.64 3.44
N VAL A 141 4.46 5.65 3.92
CA VAL A 141 5.29 6.86 4.02
C VAL A 141 6.42 6.78 2.99
N PRO A 142 6.36 7.53 1.87
CA PRO A 142 7.49 7.63 0.95
C PRO A 142 8.67 8.32 1.65
N LEU A 143 9.87 7.81 1.45
CA LEU A 143 11.08 8.35 2.12
C LEU A 143 11.40 9.78 1.67
N ASP A 144 11.10 10.11 0.42
CA ASP A 144 11.32 11.44 -0.15
C ASP A 144 10.41 12.54 0.43
N PHE A 145 9.31 12.16 1.09
CA PHE A 145 8.34 13.12 1.67
C PHE A 145 8.23 13.04 3.19
N GLU A 146 8.60 11.91 3.79
CA GLU A 146 8.51 11.63 5.22
C GLU A 146 7.09 11.67 5.81
N VAL A 147 6.07 11.91 4.98
CA VAL A 147 4.64 11.96 5.35
C VAL A 147 3.81 11.11 4.38
N SER A 148 2.67 10.60 4.87
CA SER A 148 1.74 9.80 4.06
C SER A 148 0.66 10.63 3.38
N ALA A 149 0.51 11.91 3.76
CA ALA A 149 -0.51 12.80 3.25
C ALA A 149 -0.03 14.25 3.20
N ARG A 150 -0.37 14.96 2.12
CA ARG A 150 -0.06 16.37 1.89
C ARG A 150 -1.13 17.00 1.01
N LEU A 151 -1.59 18.22 1.35
CA LEU A 151 -2.56 18.94 0.54
C LEU A 151 -1.97 19.34 -0.83
N GLY A 152 -0.67 19.68 -0.87
CA GLY A 152 0.01 20.20 -2.04
C GLY A 152 -0.44 21.61 -2.43
N SER A 153 0.39 22.32 -3.19
CA SER A 153 0.06 23.64 -3.75
C SER A 153 -0.26 23.58 -5.25
N GLY A 154 0.11 22.48 -5.93
CA GLY A 154 -0.18 22.26 -7.34
C GLY A 154 -1.59 21.71 -7.58
N ARG A 155 -1.98 21.66 -8.85
CA ARG A 155 -3.28 21.13 -9.29
C ARG A 155 -3.40 19.61 -9.17
N HIS A 156 -2.29 18.89 -9.18
CA HIS A 156 -2.26 17.42 -9.17
C HIS A 156 -2.48 16.89 -7.77
N PHE A 157 -3.27 15.82 -7.68
CA PHE A 157 -3.47 15.10 -6.43
C PHE A 157 -3.41 13.59 -6.67
N VAL A 158 -2.43 12.94 -6.07
CA VAL A 158 -2.25 11.48 -6.15
C VAL A 158 -2.97 10.81 -4.99
N ILE A 159 -3.82 9.83 -5.29
CA ILE A 159 -4.55 9.09 -4.27
C ILE A 159 -4.39 7.59 -4.46
N GLU A 160 -4.00 6.91 -3.39
CA GLU A 160 -4.08 5.46 -3.31
C GLU A 160 -5.55 5.04 -3.31
N ALA A 161 -5.97 4.43 -4.41
CA ALA A 161 -7.35 4.09 -4.70
C ALA A 161 -7.64 2.67 -4.20
N ASP A 162 -7.96 2.59 -2.91
CA ASP A 162 -8.21 1.35 -2.19
C ASP A 162 -9.63 0.83 -2.48
N GLU A 163 -9.73 -0.48 -2.74
CA GLU A 163 -10.98 -1.21 -3.00
C GLU A 163 -11.82 -1.47 -1.75
N TYR A 164 -11.28 -1.22 -0.55
CA TYR A 164 -12.01 -1.41 0.70
C TYR A 164 -13.27 -0.54 0.78
N ASP A 165 -14.31 -1.02 1.45
CA ASP A 165 -15.57 -0.30 1.62
C ASP A 165 -15.40 1.07 2.32
N THR A 166 -16.30 2.00 2.01
CA THR A 166 -16.20 3.41 2.39
C THR A 166 -16.52 3.63 3.87
N ALA A 167 -17.66 3.11 4.33
CA ALA A 167 -18.15 3.25 5.70
C ALA A 167 -19.25 2.21 5.99
N PHE A 168 -19.75 2.13 7.24
CA PHE A 168 -20.83 1.21 7.58
C PHE A 168 -22.13 1.50 6.81
N PHE A 169 -22.35 2.72 6.38
CA PHE A 169 -23.54 3.16 5.62
C PHE A 169 -23.31 3.25 4.11
N ASP A 170 -22.08 3.10 3.62
CA ASP A 170 -21.73 3.06 2.20
C ASP A 170 -20.76 1.91 1.93
N LYS A 171 -21.26 0.86 1.27
CA LYS A 171 -20.52 -0.37 0.98
C LYS A 171 -19.83 -0.37 -0.39
N ARG A 172 -19.85 0.75 -1.12
CA ARG A 172 -19.02 0.93 -2.31
C ARG A 172 -17.56 1.10 -1.91
N ALA A 173 -16.65 0.70 -2.78
CA ALA A 173 -15.23 0.93 -2.58
C ALA A 173 -14.93 2.44 -2.50
N LYS A 174 -13.94 2.81 -1.67
CA LYS A 174 -13.53 4.20 -1.45
C LYS A 174 -13.22 4.94 -2.74
N PHE A 175 -12.59 4.27 -3.71
CA PHE A 175 -12.16 4.88 -4.95
C PHE A 175 -13.31 5.39 -5.84
N VAL A 176 -14.55 4.93 -5.65
CA VAL A 176 -15.72 5.41 -6.41
C VAL A 176 -15.99 6.90 -6.14
N HIS A 177 -15.58 7.41 -4.97
CA HIS A 177 -15.72 8.80 -4.60
C HIS A 177 -14.70 9.74 -5.27
N TYR A 178 -13.54 9.22 -5.72
CA TYR A 178 -12.38 10.03 -6.10
C TYR A 178 -12.47 10.65 -7.49
N ARG A 179 -13.20 10.03 -8.42
CA ARG A 179 -13.41 10.49 -9.81
C ARG A 179 -12.08 10.90 -10.47
N PRO A 180 -11.10 10.00 -10.58
CA PRO A 180 -9.80 10.36 -11.11
C PRO A 180 -9.87 10.70 -12.60
N ARG A 181 -9.09 11.70 -13.03
CA ARG A 181 -8.87 11.99 -14.44
C ARG A 181 -7.85 11.04 -15.07
N THR A 182 -6.89 10.57 -14.28
CA THR A 182 -5.94 9.51 -14.64
C THR A 182 -6.09 8.39 -13.64
N ALA A 183 -6.31 7.16 -14.08
CA ALA A 183 -6.39 6.00 -13.20
C ALA A 183 -5.40 4.92 -13.64
N ILE A 184 -4.57 4.44 -12.71
CA ILE A 184 -3.73 3.27 -12.88
C ILE A 184 -4.50 2.06 -12.35
N LEU A 185 -4.50 0.98 -13.13
CA LEU A 185 -5.03 -0.33 -12.75
C LEU A 185 -3.87 -1.34 -12.83
N ASN A 186 -3.27 -1.65 -11.67
CA ASN A 186 -2.04 -2.46 -11.61
C ASN A 186 -2.31 -3.96 -11.73
N ASN A 187 -3.24 -4.47 -10.92
CA ASN A 187 -3.59 -5.89 -10.83
C ASN A 187 -4.93 -6.05 -10.13
N LEU A 188 -5.52 -7.24 -10.25
CA LEU A 188 -6.76 -7.57 -9.58
C LEU A 188 -6.78 -9.05 -9.20
N GLU A 189 -6.66 -9.33 -7.91
CA GLU A 189 -6.73 -10.65 -7.31
C GLU A 189 -7.78 -10.68 -6.18
N HIS A 190 -8.11 -11.89 -5.70
CA HIS A 190 -9.00 -12.03 -4.55
C HIS A 190 -8.27 -11.68 -3.26
N ASP A 191 -8.62 -10.54 -2.67
CA ASP A 191 -8.21 -10.14 -1.32
C ASP A 191 -9.43 -9.58 -0.56
N HIS A 192 -9.23 -9.16 0.69
CA HIS A 192 -10.30 -8.63 1.54
C HIS A 192 -11.51 -9.59 1.66
N ALA A 193 -11.22 -10.89 1.91
CA ALA A 193 -12.23 -11.95 2.03
C ALA A 193 -13.25 -11.72 3.16
N ASP A 194 -13.01 -10.76 4.04
CA ASP A 194 -13.93 -10.29 5.07
C ASP A 194 -15.11 -9.47 4.48
N ILE A 195 -14.93 -8.87 3.29
CA ILE A 195 -15.97 -8.06 2.64
C ILE A 195 -16.28 -8.51 1.20
N TYR A 196 -15.39 -9.23 0.53
CA TYR A 196 -15.57 -9.73 -0.83
C TYR A 196 -15.53 -11.26 -0.88
N PRO A 197 -16.64 -11.93 -1.27
CA PRO A 197 -16.67 -13.39 -1.33
C PRO A 197 -15.84 -13.97 -2.48
N ASP A 198 -15.64 -13.21 -3.56
CA ASP A 198 -14.98 -13.65 -4.78
C ASP A 198 -14.36 -12.50 -5.59
N VAL A 199 -13.59 -12.84 -6.60
CA VAL A 199 -12.98 -11.90 -7.56
C VAL A 199 -14.04 -11.07 -8.30
N ALA A 200 -15.15 -11.68 -8.68
CA ALA A 200 -16.22 -10.99 -9.42
C ALA A 200 -16.82 -9.83 -8.63
N SER A 201 -16.85 -9.94 -7.30
CA SER A 201 -17.28 -8.87 -6.40
C SER A 201 -16.33 -7.66 -6.45
N ILE A 202 -15.03 -7.92 -6.52
CA ILE A 202 -13.99 -6.87 -6.64
C ILE A 202 -14.05 -6.26 -8.05
N GLN A 203 -14.21 -7.08 -9.11
CA GLN A 203 -14.35 -6.60 -10.48
C GLN A 203 -15.52 -5.63 -10.63
N LYS A 204 -16.65 -5.87 -9.95
CA LYS A 204 -17.78 -4.92 -9.91
C LYS A 204 -17.38 -3.58 -9.33
N GLN A 205 -16.57 -3.54 -8.28
CA GLN A 205 -16.08 -2.28 -7.70
C GLN A 205 -15.15 -1.56 -8.68
N PHE A 206 -14.21 -2.28 -9.31
CA PHE A 206 -13.34 -1.69 -10.33
C PHE A 206 -14.15 -1.14 -11.51
N HIS A 207 -15.19 -1.84 -11.95
CA HIS A 207 -16.07 -1.31 -12.98
C HIS A 207 -16.82 -0.04 -12.55
N LEU A 208 -17.23 0.06 -11.25
CA LEU A 208 -17.77 1.31 -10.72
C LEU A 208 -16.73 2.45 -10.74
N LEU A 209 -15.45 2.16 -10.49
CA LEU A 209 -14.38 3.16 -10.66
C LEU A 209 -14.29 3.61 -12.12
N LEU A 210 -14.24 2.69 -13.10
CA LEU A 210 -14.16 3.03 -14.52
C LEU A 210 -15.27 3.98 -14.96
N ARG A 211 -16.48 3.79 -14.42
CA ARG A 211 -17.64 4.66 -14.72
C ARG A 211 -17.49 6.08 -14.22
N THR A 212 -16.54 6.33 -13.30
CA THR A 212 -16.27 7.68 -12.77
C THR A 212 -15.15 8.40 -13.50
N VAL A 213 -14.35 7.70 -14.31
CA VAL A 213 -13.24 8.28 -15.07
C VAL A 213 -13.79 8.94 -16.33
N PRO A 214 -13.51 10.25 -16.59
CA PRO A 214 -14.10 10.96 -17.72
C PRO A 214 -13.52 10.50 -19.06
N GLY A 215 -14.28 10.68 -20.16
CA GLY A 215 -13.84 10.30 -21.51
C GLY A 215 -12.62 11.07 -22.04
N ASN A 216 -12.30 12.22 -21.45
CA ASN A 216 -11.06 12.98 -21.72
C ASN A 216 -9.94 12.65 -20.71
N GLY A 217 -10.12 11.63 -19.88
CA GLY A 217 -9.15 11.08 -18.96
C GLY A 217 -8.27 10.00 -19.60
N ARG A 218 -7.64 9.20 -18.75
CA ARG A 218 -6.79 8.07 -19.20
C ARG A 218 -6.82 6.93 -18.17
N LEU A 219 -6.94 5.72 -18.68
CA LEU A 219 -6.68 4.49 -17.92
C LEU A 219 -5.29 3.97 -18.30
N ILE A 220 -4.46 3.71 -17.32
CA ILE A 220 -3.14 3.07 -17.47
C ILE A 220 -3.29 1.65 -16.91
N VAL A 221 -3.31 0.65 -17.76
CA VAL A 221 -3.73 -0.71 -17.42
C VAL A 221 -2.62 -1.72 -17.64
N ASN A 222 -2.39 -2.57 -16.66
CA ASN A 222 -1.48 -3.70 -16.79
C ASN A 222 -2.02 -4.71 -17.81
N ALA A 223 -1.29 -4.92 -18.91
CA ALA A 223 -1.68 -5.84 -19.97
C ALA A 223 -1.57 -7.32 -19.58
N GLU A 224 -0.89 -7.62 -18.48
CA GLU A 224 -0.64 -8.99 -18.00
C GLU A 224 -1.77 -9.51 -17.10
N GLU A 225 -2.78 -8.68 -16.79
CA GLU A 225 -3.83 -8.97 -15.82
C GLU A 225 -5.18 -9.28 -16.48
N PRO A 226 -5.53 -10.56 -16.63
CA PRO A 226 -6.77 -10.95 -17.33
C PRO A 226 -8.03 -10.43 -16.65
N HIS A 227 -8.06 -10.35 -15.31
CA HIS A 227 -9.21 -9.84 -14.59
C HIS A 227 -9.46 -8.34 -14.83
N LEU A 228 -8.42 -7.57 -15.14
CA LEU A 228 -8.58 -6.16 -15.55
C LEU A 228 -9.16 -6.06 -16.96
N GLU A 229 -8.78 -6.96 -17.89
CA GLU A 229 -9.39 -7.01 -19.22
C GLU A 229 -10.88 -7.36 -19.14
N GLU A 230 -11.26 -8.31 -18.27
CA GLU A 230 -12.67 -8.63 -17.99
C GLU A 230 -13.43 -7.40 -17.47
N VAL A 231 -12.83 -6.60 -16.58
CA VAL A 231 -13.43 -5.35 -16.09
C VAL A 231 -13.63 -4.33 -17.23
N LEU A 232 -12.65 -4.18 -18.14
CA LEU A 232 -12.77 -3.29 -19.31
C LEU A 232 -13.92 -3.75 -20.24
N GLN A 233 -14.10 -5.06 -20.42
CA GLN A 233 -15.19 -5.64 -21.22
C GLN A 233 -16.58 -5.41 -20.61
N MET A 234 -16.70 -5.19 -19.31
CA MET A 234 -17.96 -4.79 -18.67
C MET A 234 -18.43 -3.39 -19.11
N GLY A 235 -17.53 -2.59 -19.70
CA GLY A 235 -17.77 -1.26 -20.24
C GLY A 235 -16.63 -0.29 -19.91
N CYS A 236 -16.12 0.37 -20.94
CA CYS A 236 -15.04 1.37 -20.82
C CYS A 236 -15.32 2.55 -21.77
N TRP A 237 -15.27 3.77 -21.23
CA TRP A 237 -15.58 5.01 -21.96
C TRP A 237 -14.39 5.95 -22.03
N THR A 238 -13.26 5.55 -21.42
CA THR A 238 -12.05 6.35 -21.30
C THR A 238 -10.94 5.70 -22.13
N PRO A 239 -10.10 6.47 -22.87
CA PRO A 239 -8.95 5.92 -23.57
C PRO A 239 -8.02 5.13 -22.64
N VAL A 240 -7.56 3.97 -23.14
CA VAL A 240 -6.70 3.03 -22.40
C VAL A 240 -5.31 3.05 -23.01
N GLU A 241 -4.28 3.25 -22.19
CA GLU A 241 -2.88 2.91 -22.49
C GLU A 241 -2.48 1.70 -21.66
N ARG A 242 -1.80 0.74 -22.29
CA ARG A 242 -1.38 -0.48 -21.60
C ARG A 242 0.11 -0.46 -21.30
N PHE A 243 0.47 -1.06 -20.18
CA PHE A 243 1.87 -1.30 -19.84
C PHE A 243 2.13 -2.79 -19.60
N THR A 244 3.39 -3.22 -19.81
CA THR A 244 3.82 -4.58 -19.56
C THR A 244 5.31 -4.65 -19.23
N THR A 245 5.67 -5.65 -18.46
CA THR A 245 7.07 -6.07 -18.23
C THR A 245 7.37 -7.42 -18.87
N ALA A 246 6.37 -8.05 -19.52
CA ALA A 246 6.53 -9.34 -20.19
C ALA A 246 7.32 -9.19 -21.48
N PRO A 247 8.41 -9.97 -21.68
CA PRO A 247 9.17 -9.97 -22.91
C PRO A 247 8.29 -10.31 -24.12
N GLY A 248 8.40 -9.51 -25.20
CA GLY A 248 7.67 -9.75 -26.43
C GLY A 248 6.17 -9.40 -26.42
N ALA A 249 5.60 -9.02 -25.30
CA ALA A 249 4.21 -8.56 -25.25
C ALA A 249 4.05 -7.17 -25.89
N SER A 250 2.89 -6.94 -26.53
CA SER A 250 2.58 -5.66 -27.18
C SER A 250 1.82 -4.76 -26.20
N ALA A 251 2.40 -3.60 -25.89
CA ALA A 251 1.79 -2.53 -25.12
C ALA A 251 2.42 -1.19 -25.51
N GLU A 252 1.73 -0.07 -25.23
CA GLU A 252 2.28 1.27 -25.43
C GLU A 252 3.52 1.49 -24.61
N TRP A 253 3.51 1.03 -23.36
CA TRP A 253 4.59 1.16 -22.40
C TRP A 253 5.19 -0.19 -22.07
N ARG A 254 6.51 -0.33 -22.23
CA ARG A 254 7.21 -1.59 -21.99
C ARG A 254 8.50 -1.36 -21.22
N ILE A 255 8.88 -2.36 -20.46
CA ILE A 255 10.20 -2.46 -19.83
C ILE A 255 10.95 -3.64 -20.43
N ALA A 256 12.23 -3.44 -20.65
CA ALA A 256 13.18 -4.52 -20.93
C ALA A 256 14.26 -4.52 -19.85
N PRO A 257 14.51 -5.65 -19.14
CA PRO A 257 15.60 -5.73 -18.19
C PRO A 257 16.93 -5.51 -18.91
N ALA A 258 17.92 -4.93 -18.24
CA ALA A 258 19.26 -4.81 -18.77
C ALA A 258 19.89 -6.21 -18.97
N ALA A 259 20.79 -6.34 -19.95
CA ALA A 259 21.36 -7.63 -20.35
C ALA A 259 22.19 -8.35 -19.26
N ASP A 260 22.58 -7.62 -18.22
CA ASP A 260 23.47 -8.06 -17.13
C ASP A 260 22.75 -8.28 -15.78
N GLY A 261 21.43 -8.17 -15.73
CA GLY A 261 20.73 -8.31 -14.46
C GLY A 261 19.24 -8.63 -14.51
N ASP A 262 18.88 -9.76 -13.94
CA ASP A 262 17.49 -10.18 -13.72
C ASP A 262 16.80 -9.48 -12.54
N SER A 263 17.52 -8.63 -11.77
CA SER A 263 16.99 -8.02 -10.54
C SER A 263 16.05 -6.85 -10.77
N TYR A 264 15.96 -6.36 -12.02
CA TYR A 264 15.26 -5.11 -12.37
C TYR A 264 15.77 -3.86 -11.61
N ALA A 265 16.97 -3.91 -11.06
CA ALA A 265 17.68 -2.72 -10.58
C ALA A 265 18.14 -1.83 -11.74
N SER A 266 18.21 -2.40 -12.96
CA SER A 266 18.50 -1.68 -14.21
C SER A 266 17.58 -2.20 -15.32
N PHE A 267 16.92 -1.28 -16.04
CA PHE A 267 16.01 -1.61 -17.13
C PHE A 267 15.84 -0.45 -18.12
N ASP A 268 15.54 -0.80 -19.37
CA ASP A 268 15.20 0.18 -20.40
C ASP A 268 13.69 0.37 -20.49
N VAL A 269 13.24 1.63 -20.58
CA VAL A 269 11.83 2.02 -20.72
C VAL A 269 11.53 2.34 -22.18
N TRP A 270 10.43 1.80 -22.70
CA TRP A 270 9.99 1.95 -24.07
C TRP A 270 8.56 2.48 -24.15
N ARG A 271 8.30 3.36 -25.12
CA ARG A 271 6.95 3.82 -25.46
C ARG A 271 6.73 3.75 -26.96
N GLY A 272 5.71 3.02 -27.42
CA GLY A 272 5.33 2.93 -28.83
C GLY A 272 6.48 2.49 -29.76
N GLY A 273 7.40 1.63 -29.31
CA GLY A 273 8.55 1.18 -30.06
C GLY A 273 9.81 2.06 -29.95
N ARG A 274 9.75 3.23 -29.31
CA ARG A 274 10.89 4.11 -29.05
C ARG A 274 11.45 3.85 -27.64
N CYS A 275 12.77 3.61 -27.53
CA CYS A 275 13.45 3.56 -26.25
C CYS A 275 13.57 4.99 -25.70
N LEU A 276 13.09 5.21 -24.49
CA LEU A 276 13.13 6.49 -23.80
C LEU A 276 14.41 6.68 -22.99
N GLY A 277 15.02 5.58 -22.55
CA GLY A 277 16.25 5.58 -21.78
C GLY A 277 16.30 4.47 -20.74
N ARG A 278 17.44 4.38 -20.06
CA ARG A 278 17.72 3.41 -18.99
C ARG A 278 17.45 4.03 -17.62
N VAL A 279 16.82 3.25 -16.76
CA VAL A 279 16.67 3.53 -15.33
C VAL A 279 17.60 2.59 -14.57
N GLU A 280 18.39 3.15 -13.66
CA GLU A 280 19.17 2.45 -12.65
C GLU A 280 18.73 2.98 -11.28
N TRP A 281 18.35 2.09 -10.37
CA TRP A 281 17.77 2.44 -9.09
C TRP A 281 17.99 1.36 -8.01
N ASP A 282 17.63 1.65 -6.76
CA ASP A 282 17.85 0.71 -5.65
C ASP A 282 16.66 -0.24 -5.39
N MET A 283 15.53 -0.04 -6.11
CA MET A 283 14.36 -0.91 -5.96
C MET A 283 14.58 -2.25 -6.66
N LEU A 284 14.01 -3.32 -6.10
CA LEU A 284 14.19 -4.68 -6.58
C LEU A 284 12.91 -5.29 -7.11
N GLY A 285 13.07 -6.21 -8.04
CA GLY A 285 12.01 -7.08 -8.53
C GLY A 285 11.18 -6.49 -9.66
N ARG A 286 10.68 -7.40 -10.50
CA ARG A 286 9.85 -7.09 -11.67
C ARG A 286 8.59 -6.30 -11.33
N HIS A 287 7.99 -6.59 -10.17
CA HIS A 287 6.80 -5.89 -9.71
C HIS A 287 7.04 -4.38 -9.45
N ASN A 288 8.22 -4.01 -8.94
CA ASN A 288 8.57 -2.59 -8.77
C ASN A 288 8.84 -1.91 -10.11
N ALA A 289 9.43 -2.60 -11.07
CA ALA A 289 9.58 -2.11 -12.43
C ALA A 289 8.19 -1.89 -13.11
N ALA A 290 7.22 -2.79 -12.88
CA ALA A 290 5.84 -2.61 -13.32
C ALA A 290 5.18 -1.39 -12.65
N ASN A 291 5.36 -1.21 -11.34
CA ASN A 291 4.89 -0.02 -10.61
C ASN A 291 5.48 1.28 -11.19
N ALA A 292 6.77 1.25 -11.54
CA ALA A 292 7.47 2.40 -12.11
C ALA A 292 6.92 2.81 -13.47
N ILE A 293 6.76 1.85 -14.39
CA ILE A 293 6.28 2.19 -15.74
C ILE A 293 4.83 2.67 -15.72
N ALA A 294 4.00 2.12 -14.84
CA ALA A 294 2.65 2.62 -14.62
C ALA A 294 2.64 4.06 -14.12
N ALA A 295 3.51 4.39 -13.15
CA ALA A 295 3.66 5.75 -12.62
C ALA A 295 4.19 6.73 -13.68
N VAL A 296 5.18 6.33 -14.49
CA VAL A 296 5.70 7.14 -15.61
C VAL A 296 4.59 7.42 -16.63
N ALA A 297 3.85 6.41 -17.06
CA ALA A 297 2.76 6.57 -18.01
C ALA A 297 1.69 7.55 -17.51
N ALA A 298 1.30 7.43 -16.24
CA ALA A 298 0.33 8.32 -15.60
C ALA A 298 0.86 9.76 -15.46
N ALA A 299 2.14 9.92 -15.08
CA ALA A 299 2.78 11.23 -14.97
C ALA A 299 2.89 11.92 -16.34
N CYS A 300 3.24 11.18 -17.39
CA CYS A 300 3.28 11.71 -18.76
C CYS A 300 1.89 12.16 -19.23
N HIS A 301 0.81 11.41 -18.92
CA HIS A 301 -0.56 11.87 -19.18
C HIS A 301 -0.89 13.15 -18.40
N ALA A 302 -0.35 13.33 -17.22
CA ALA A 302 -0.53 14.55 -16.40
C ALA A 302 0.37 15.72 -16.83
N GLY A 303 1.19 15.57 -17.88
CA GLY A 303 1.99 16.63 -18.49
C GLY A 303 3.47 16.63 -18.10
N VAL A 304 3.97 15.61 -17.41
CA VAL A 304 5.42 15.46 -17.15
C VAL A 304 6.13 14.96 -18.40
N GLY A 305 7.28 15.55 -18.73
CA GLY A 305 8.13 15.06 -19.82
C GLY A 305 8.73 13.68 -19.51
N GLU A 306 8.87 12.84 -20.53
CA GLU A 306 9.38 11.47 -20.41
C GLU A 306 10.76 11.42 -19.73
N GLU A 307 11.68 12.29 -20.15
CA GLU A 307 13.04 12.37 -19.60
C GLU A 307 13.03 12.74 -18.10
N ALA A 308 12.24 13.74 -17.72
CA ALA A 308 12.10 14.15 -16.33
C ALA A 308 11.50 13.04 -15.45
N ALA A 309 10.54 12.26 -16.00
CA ALA A 309 9.96 11.13 -15.29
C ALA A 309 11.00 10.01 -15.05
N LEU A 310 11.85 9.69 -16.04
CA LEU A 310 12.91 8.70 -15.86
C LEU A 310 14.00 9.18 -14.88
N GLU A 311 14.36 10.46 -14.93
CA GLU A 311 15.33 11.05 -13.99
C GLU A 311 14.80 11.00 -12.55
N ALA A 312 13.50 11.25 -12.35
CA ALA A 312 12.86 11.10 -11.04
C ALA A 312 12.95 9.67 -10.51
N LEU A 313 12.77 8.64 -11.35
CA LEU A 313 12.90 7.24 -10.94
C LEU A 313 14.30 6.91 -10.40
N ARG A 314 15.36 7.42 -11.04
CA ARG A 314 16.76 7.20 -10.61
C ARG A 314 17.06 7.76 -9.23
N ARG A 315 16.25 8.72 -8.74
CA ARG A 315 16.41 9.42 -7.47
C ARG A 315 15.39 9.04 -6.43
N PHE A 316 14.50 8.09 -6.73
CA PHE A 316 13.46 7.68 -5.80
C PHE A 316 14.04 6.94 -4.60
N GLY A 317 13.82 7.47 -3.40
CA GLY A 317 14.35 6.94 -2.15
C GLY A 317 13.65 5.69 -1.62
N GLY A 318 12.49 5.31 -2.19
CA GLY A 318 11.72 4.16 -1.75
C GLY A 318 10.57 4.53 -0.78
N VAL A 319 10.00 3.50 -0.18
CA VAL A 319 8.85 3.62 0.74
C VAL A 319 9.14 2.83 2.00
N LYS A 320 8.83 3.39 3.17
CA LYS A 320 8.95 2.67 4.44
C LYS A 320 8.18 1.35 4.39
N ARG A 321 8.81 0.29 4.90
CA ARG A 321 8.24 -1.06 4.96
C ARG A 321 7.91 -1.67 3.58
N ARG A 322 8.68 -1.30 2.54
CA ARG A 322 8.66 -1.93 1.21
C ARG A 322 10.09 -2.35 0.86
N LEU A 323 10.51 -3.53 1.35
CA LEU A 323 11.90 -3.99 1.36
C LEU A 323 12.86 -2.94 1.97
N GLU A 324 12.37 -2.20 2.98
CA GLU A 324 13.17 -1.24 3.71
C GLU A 324 14.30 -1.95 4.45
N VAL A 325 15.55 -1.54 4.24
CA VAL A 325 16.69 -2.05 5.01
C VAL A 325 16.65 -1.43 6.40
N ARG A 326 16.30 -2.21 7.42
CA ARG A 326 16.24 -1.79 8.83
C ARG A 326 17.62 -1.74 9.47
N GLY A 327 18.55 -2.53 8.97
CA GLY A 327 19.93 -2.54 9.44
C GLY A 327 20.75 -3.68 8.87
N ILE A 328 22.07 -3.53 9.01
CA ILE A 328 23.05 -4.55 8.66
C ILE A 328 23.86 -4.84 9.91
N VAL A 329 23.87 -6.08 10.36
CA VAL A 329 24.58 -6.53 11.58
C VAL A 329 25.35 -7.79 11.25
N ARG A 330 26.68 -7.82 11.46
CA ARG A 330 27.53 -8.99 11.21
C ARG A 330 27.40 -9.51 9.77
N ASP A 331 27.32 -8.62 8.80
CA ASP A 331 27.07 -8.93 7.38
C ASP A 331 25.72 -9.64 7.12
N ILE A 332 24.74 -9.48 8.03
CA ILE A 332 23.36 -9.94 7.89
C ILE A 332 22.49 -8.74 7.61
N VAL A 333 21.77 -8.77 6.48
CA VAL A 333 20.86 -7.69 6.09
C VAL A 333 19.45 -8.00 6.58
N VAL A 334 18.83 -7.07 7.33
CA VAL A 334 17.45 -7.20 7.83
C VAL A 334 16.54 -6.24 7.09
N TYR A 335 15.53 -6.79 6.41
CA TYR A 335 14.52 -6.04 5.67
C TYR A 335 13.18 -6.04 6.42
N ASP A 336 12.42 -4.95 6.26
CA ASP A 336 11.02 -4.83 6.66
C ASP A 336 10.15 -4.72 5.39
N ASP A 337 9.18 -5.62 5.26
CA ASP A 337 8.25 -5.61 4.14
C ASP A 337 6.80 -5.77 4.60
N PHE A 338 5.90 -5.13 3.90
CA PHE A 338 4.46 -5.15 4.18
C PHE A 338 3.73 -6.33 3.52
N ALA A 339 4.44 -7.20 2.79
CA ALA A 339 3.86 -8.35 2.08
C ALA A 339 3.06 -9.24 3.06
N HIS A 340 1.82 -9.54 2.69
CA HIS A 340 0.88 -10.33 3.47
C HIS A 340 -0.11 -11.12 2.61
N HIS A 341 0.08 -11.13 1.31
CA HIS A 341 -0.64 -11.95 0.32
C HIS A 341 0.35 -12.86 -0.40
N PRO A 342 -0.01 -14.10 -0.77
CA PRO A 342 0.93 -15.05 -1.40
C PRO A 342 1.69 -14.46 -2.60
N THR A 343 1.01 -13.77 -3.51
CA THR A 343 1.64 -13.11 -4.66
C THR A 343 2.66 -12.06 -4.22
N ALA A 344 2.33 -11.21 -3.22
CA ALA A 344 3.24 -10.21 -2.71
C ALA A 344 4.46 -10.84 -2.00
N ILE A 345 4.25 -11.92 -1.23
CA ILE A 345 5.32 -12.68 -0.57
C ILE A 345 6.28 -13.25 -1.62
N ALA A 346 5.76 -13.95 -2.62
CA ALA A 346 6.57 -14.56 -3.68
C ALA A 346 7.38 -13.51 -4.45
N THR A 347 6.76 -12.40 -4.86
CA THR A 347 7.46 -11.34 -5.61
C THR A 347 8.50 -10.60 -4.78
N THR A 348 8.26 -10.42 -3.48
CA THR A 348 9.24 -9.86 -2.55
C THR A 348 10.46 -10.78 -2.42
N LEU A 349 10.23 -12.08 -2.20
CA LEU A 349 11.31 -13.06 -2.07
C LEU A 349 12.10 -13.25 -3.37
N ASP A 350 11.45 -13.30 -4.54
CA ASP A 350 12.12 -13.32 -5.85
C ASP A 350 13.06 -12.11 -6.01
N GLY A 351 12.60 -10.91 -5.67
CA GLY A 351 13.42 -9.70 -5.73
C GLY A 351 14.66 -9.78 -4.84
N VAL A 352 14.50 -10.26 -3.60
CA VAL A 352 15.62 -10.42 -2.67
C VAL A 352 16.55 -11.56 -3.11
N ARG A 353 16.02 -12.68 -3.58
CA ARG A 353 16.80 -13.82 -4.11
C ARG A 353 17.75 -13.39 -5.22
N ARG A 354 17.27 -12.59 -6.16
CA ARG A 354 18.09 -12.06 -7.27
C ARG A 354 19.21 -11.14 -6.77
N LYS A 355 18.93 -10.32 -5.76
CA LYS A 355 19.94 -9.46 -5.11
C LYS A 355 20.94 -10.26 -4.27
N ALA A 356 20.47 -11.23 -3.52
CA ALA A 356 21.31 -12.03 -2.63
C ALA A 356 22.32 -12.91 -3.39
N GLY A 357 22.03 -13.25 -4.66
CA GLY A 357 22.90 -14.13 -5.44
C GLY A 357 23.13 -15.49 -4.75
N ARG A 358 24.32 -15.68 -4.20
CA ARG A 358 24.69 -16.91 -3.43
C ARG A 358 24.35 -16.82 -1.94
N GLY A 359 23.96 -15.64 -1.43
CA GLY A 359 23.52 -15.44 -0.05
C GLY A 359 22.21 -16.18 0.23
N ARG A 360 21.99 -16.61 1.47
CA ARG A 360 20.72 -17.22 1.85
C ARG A 360 19.64 -16.16 2.06
N VAL A 361 18.42 -16.49 1.65
CA VAL A 361 17.22 -15.72 1.94
C VAL A 361 16.42 -16.42 3.04
N ILE A 362 16.21 -15.71 4.14
CA ILE A 362 15.45 -16.20 5.29
C ILE A 362 14.16 -15.40 5.36
N ALA A 363 13.03 -16.08 5.12
CA ALA A 363 11.71 -15.47 5.22
C ALA A 363 11.19 -15.54 6.66
N VAL A 364 10.71 -14.41 7.21
CA VAL A 364 10.06 -14.34 8.52
C VAL A 364 8.68 -13.74 8.33
N LEU A 365 7.61 -14.51 8.53
CA LEU A 365 6.25 -14.14 8.19
C LEU A 365 5.33 -14.08 9.43
N GLU A 366 4.52 -13.01 9.52
CA GLU A 366 3.36 -12.91 10.41
C GLU A 366 2.06 -12.94 9.60
N PRO A 367 1.28 -14.04 9.61
CA PRO A 367 -0.07 -14.08 9.04
C PRO A 367 -1.03 -13.21 9.87
N ARG A 368 -1.25 -11.93 9.49
CA ARG A 368 -1.95 -10.96 10.32
C ARG A 368 -3.18 -10.32 9.68
N SER A 369 -3.19 -10.11 8.36
CA SER A 369 -4.35 -9.50 7.68
C SER A 369 -5.63 -10.31 7.94
N ASN A 370 -6.81 -9.69 7.80
CA ASN A 370 -8.08 -10.38 7.98
C ASN A 370 -8.17 -11.62 7.09
N THR A 371 -7.81 -11.50 5.81
CA THR A 371 -7.77 -12.60 4.85
C THR A 371 -6.84 -13.73 5.31
N MET A 372 -5.64 -13.38 5.83
CA MET A 372 -4.68 -14.36 6.34
C MET A 372 -5.17 -15.04 7.62
N LYS A 373 -5.77 -14.29 8.57
CA LYS A 373 -6.37 -14.86 9.80
C LYS A 373 -7.51 -15.83 9.51
N LEU A 374 -8.31 -15.56 8.47
CA LEU A 374 -9.36 -16.46 8.00
C LEU A 374 -8.81 -17.73 7.34
N GLY A 375 -7.53 -17.76 6.95
CA GLY A 375 -6.90 -18.88 6.27
C GLY A 375 -7.31 -19.06 4.82
N THR A 376 -7.85 -18.02 4.18
CA THR A 376 -8.29 -18.03 2.78
C THR A 376 -7.16 -18.47 1.85
N HIS A 377 -5.95 -18.01 2.08
CA HIS A 377 -4.77 -18.31 1.26
C HIS A 377 -3.84 -19.40 1.83
N LYS A 378 -4.26 -20.15 2.86
CA LYS A 378 -3.40 -21.14 3.53
C LYS A 378 -2.79 -22.17 2.56
N ALA A 379 -3.52 -22.58 1.53
CA ALA A 379 -3.06 -23.56 0.55
C ALA A 379 -1.92 -23.03 -0.37
N ALA A 380 -1.89 -21.74 -0.64
CA ALA A 380 -0.89 -21.11 -1.49
C ALA A 380 0.36 -20.62 -0.70
N LEU A 381 0.27 -20.61 0.64
CA LEU A 381 1.26 -19.95 1.48
C LEU A 381 2.65 -20.62 1.41
N ALA A 382 2.70 -21.94 1.49
CA ALA A 382 3.96 -22.67 1.39
C ALA A 382 4.65 -22.44 0.04
N THR A 383 3.89 -22.47 -1.06
CA THR A 383 4.42 -22.22 -2.41
C THR A 383 4.96 -20.78 -2.54
N SER A 384 4.29 -19.79 -1.93
CA SER A 384 4.77 -18.39 -1.97
C SER A 384 6.08 -18.14 -1.23
N LEU A 385 6.50 -19.08 -0.37
CA LEU A 385 7.74 -19.02 0.42
C LEU A 385 8.86 -19.88 -0.18
N ALA A 386 8.65 -20.53 -1.33
CA ALA A 386 9.58 -21.52 -1.90
C ALA A 386 10.95 -20.93 -2.30
N ASP A 387 11.05 -19.62 -2.57
CA ASP A 387 12.31 -18.95 -2.89
C ASP A 387 13.20 -18.66 -1.66
N ALA A 388 12.72 -18.97 -0.45
CA ALA A 388 13.51 -18.84 0.77
C ALA A 388 14.28 -20.13 1.12
N ASP A 389 15.54 -19.99 1.60
CA ASP A 389 16.35 -21.10 2.10
C ASP A 389 15.90 -21.56 3.50
N ARG A 390 15.27 -20.65 4.24
CA ARG A 390 14.67 -20.92 5.56
C ARG A 390 13.43 -20.06 5.74
N VAL A 391 12.44 -20.60 6.45
CA VAL A 391 11.16 -19.95 6.70
C VAL A 391 10.85 -20.01 8.20
N PHE A 392 10.58 -18.85 8.79
CA PHE A 392 10.07 -18.74 10.14
C PHE A 392 8.69 -18.12 10.11
N VAL A 393 7.70 -18.76 10.70
CA VAL A 393 6.32 -18.24 10.75
C VAL A 393 5.90 -18.01 12.20
N TYR A 394 5.46 -16.79 12.48
CA TYR A 394 4.87 -16.45 13.77
C TYR A 394 3.38 -16.74 13.75
N GLN A 395 2.95 -17.72 14.56
CA GLN A 395 1.52 -18.00 14.75
C GLN A 395 0.99 -17.19 15.93
N SER A 396 0.38 -16.04 15.63
CA SER A 396 -0.28 -15.25 16.68
C SER A 396 -1.53 -15.95 17.24
N PRO A 397 -1.97 -15.64 18.47
CA PRO A 397 -3.19 -16.22 19.04
C PRO A 397 -4.48 -15.92 18.24
N GLU A 398 -4.44 -14.93 17.35
CA GLU A 398 -5.57 -14.54 16.50
C GLU A 398 -5.73 -15.46 15.28
N VAL A 399 -4.69 -16.19 14.88
CA VAL A 399 -4.72 -17.16 13.76
C VAL A 399 -5.25 -18.48 14.28
N LYS A 400 -6.44 -18.90 13.82
CA LYS A 400 -7.17 -20.07 14.34
C LYS A 400 -7.02 -21.32 13.47
N TRP A 401 -6.40 -21.23 12.30
CA TRP A 401 -6.13 -22.37 11.43
C TRP A 401 -4.74 -22.96 11.71
N ASP A 402 -4.52 -24.21 11.29
CA ASP A 402 -3.28 -24.94 11.48
C ASP A 402 -2.16 -24.40 10.55
N VAL A 403 -1.34 -23.49 11.09
CA VAL A 403 -0.19 -22.91 10.37
C VAL A 403 0.88 -23.97 10.13
N ALA A 404 1.15 -24.84 11.10
CA ALA A 404 2.16 -25.86 10.97
C ALA A 404 1.81 -26.87 9.86
N GLY A 405 0.54 -27.30 9.80
CA GLY A 405 0.04 -28.13 8.71
C GLY A 405 0.15 -27.46 7.34
N ALA A 406 -0.12 -26.16 7.24
CA ALA A 406 0.01 -25.43 5.99
C ALA A 406 1.48 -25.28 5.54
N MET A 407 2.43 -25.31 6.47
CA MET A 407 3.88 -25.24 6.17
C MET A 407 4.50 -26.62 5.90
N GLN A 408 3.76 -27.72 6.09
CA GLN A 408 4.27 -29.08 5.88
C GLN A 408 4.95 -29.31 4.51
N PRO A 409 4.48 -28.73 3.39
CA PRO A 409 5.16 -28.89 2.11
C PRO A 409 6.61 -28.36 2.07
N LEU A 410 6.99 -27.47 2.98
CA LEU A 410 8.36 -26.95 3.11
C LEU A 410 9.27 -27.85 3.97
N GLY A 411 8.71 -28.85 4.66
CA GLY A 411 9.46 -29.78 5.49
C GLY A 411 10.31 -29.09 6.56
N GLU A 412 11.59 -29.49 6.64
CA GLU A 412 12.55 -28.94 7.61
C GLU A 412 12.94 -27.47 7.34
N LEU A 413 12.63 -26.93 6.17
CA LEU A 413 12.89 -25.52 5.87
C LEU A 413 12.02 -24.56 6.68
N ALA A 414 10.86 -25.02 7.19
CA ALA A 414 9.92 -24.18 7.92
C ALA A 414 9.93 -24.45 9.42
N THR A 415 9.93 -23.38 10.20
CA THR A 415 9.75 -23.41 11.66
C THR A 415 8.59 -22.49 12.04
N VAL A 416 7.60 -23.03 12.75
CA VAL A 416 6.46 -22.27 13.27
C VAL A 416 6.62 -22.04 14.76
N GLN A 417 6.47 -20.80 15.22
CA GLN A 417 6.59 -20.41 16.63
C GLN A 417 5.39 -19.57 17.06
N ALA A 418 4.85 -19.86 18.22
CA ALA A 418 3.76 -19.08 18.83
C ALA A 418 4.28 -18.01 19.82
N ASP A 419 5.54 -18.09 20.20
CA ASP A 419 6.21 -17.12 21.07
C ASP A 419 7.22 -16.29 20.28
N SER A 420 7.11 -14.98 20.35
CA SER A 420 7.98 -14.07 19.57
C SER A 420 9.42 -14.01 20.09
N ALA A 421 9.68 -14.34 21.37
CA ALA A 421 11.05 -14.40 21.89
C ALA A 421 11.74 -15.70 21.43
N GLN A 422 11.02 -16.82 21.41
CA GLN A 422 11.50 -18.07 20.84
C GLN A 422 11.75 -17.95 19.33
N LEU A 423 10.89 -17.20 18.63
CA LEU A 423 11.10 -16.90 17.21
C LEU A 423 12.41 -16.16 16.97
N VAL A 424 12.69 -15.10 17.74
CA VAL A 424 13.96 -14.34 17.65
C VAL A 424 15.15 -15.25 17.96
N ALA A 425 15.07 -16.05 19.03
CA ALA A 425 16.15 -16.97 19.42
C ALA A 425 16.44 -18.01 18.32
N ALA A 426 15.41 -18.59 17.71
CA ALA A 426 15.55 -19.55 16.61
C ALA A 426 16.21 -18.91 15.37
N ILE A 427 15.80 -17.70 15.00
CA ILE A 427 16.39 -16.97 13.87
C ILE A 427 17.87 -16.68 14.14
N VAL A 428 18.22 -16.16 15.33
CA VAL A 428 19.60 -15.80 15.70
C VAL A 428 20.51 -17.04 15.74
N ALA A 429 20.00 -18.17 16.20
CA ALA A 429 20.77 -19.44 16.26
C ALA A 429 21.15 -19.97 14.86
N GLU A 430 20.37 -19.66 13.84
CA GLU A 430 20.61 -20.12 12.47
C GLU A 430 21.25 -19.07 11.54
N ALA A 431 21.17 -17.78 11.90
CA ALA A 431 21.65 -16.68 11.07
C ALA A 431 23.18 -16.70 10.91
N ARG A 432 23.65 -16.41 9.71
CA ARG A 432 25.07 -16.42 9.33
C ARG A 432 25.44 -15.17 8.54
N PRO A 433 26.70 -14.75 8.56
CA PRO A 433 27.16 -13.67 7.67
C PRO A 433 26.79 -13.94 6.21
N GLY A 434 26.32 -12.93 5.49
CA GLY A 434 25.82 -13.00 4.13
C GLY A 434 24.33 -13.36 3.99
N ASP A 435 23.60 -13.54 5.10
CA ASP A 435 22.16 -13.82 5.07
C ASP A 435 21.33 -12.54 4.82
N HIS A 436 20.19 -12.72 4.13
CA HIS A 436 19.17 -11.72 3.90
C HIS A 436 17.89 -12.13 4.65
N LEU A 437 17.57 -11.47 5.76
CA LEU A 437 16.39 -11.72 6.57
C LEU A 437 15.25 -10.80 6.14
N VAL A 438 14.16 -11.36 5.61
CA VAL A 438 13.01 -10.62 5.10
C VAL A 438 11.84 -10.78 6.06
N LEU A 439 11.56 -9.75 6.86
CA LEU A 439 10.47 -9.74 7.83
C LEU A 439 9.21 -9.18 7.14
N MET A 440 8.18 -10.00 7.04
CA MET A 440 6.94 -9.70 6.31
C MET A 440 5.73 -9.68 7.25
N SER A 441 5.12 -8.49 7.38
CA SER A 441 3.91 -8.29 8.19
C SER A 441 3.19 -7.00 7.79
N ASN A 442 1.86 -7.00 7.76
CA ASN A 442 1.07 -5.77 7.61
C ASN A 442 0.80 -5.04 8.94
N GLY A 443 1.41 -5.47 10.04
CA GLY A 443 1.37 -4.85 11.35
C GLY A 443 2.73 -4.41 11.87
N SER A 444 2.82 -4.07 13.15
CA SER A 444 4.09 -3.69 13.81
C SER A 444 5.01 -4.87 14.08
N PHE A 445 4.54 -6.08 13.87
CA PHE A 445 5.21 -7.34 14.21
C PHE A 445 5.74 -7.35 15.66
N GLY A 446 5.04 -6.68 16.57
CA GLY A 446 5.42 -6.59 17.99
C GLY A 446 6.83 -6.03 18.23
N GLY A 447 7.34 -5.16 17.34
CA GLY A 447 8.71 -4.63 17.42
C GLY A 447 9.80 -5.67 17.14
N LEU A 448 9.47 -6.73 16.40
CA LEU A 448 10.40 -7.84 16.11
C LEU A 448 11.69 -7.37 15.44
N HIS A 449 11.62 -6.36 14.58
CA HIS A 449 12.76 -5.84 13.84
C HIS A 449 13.88 -5.33 14.77
N GLU A 450 13.54 -4.46 15.71
CA GLU A 450 14.49 -3.89 16.68
C GLU A 450 15.04 -4.95 17.62
N ARG A 451 14.18 -5.86 18.09
CA ARG A 451 14.57 -6.98 18.96
C ARG A 451 15.52 -7.94 18.25
N LEU A 452 15.26 -8.25 16.99
CA LEU A 452 16.11 -9.13 16.18
C LEU A 452 17.47 -8.46 15.92
N LEU A 453 17.49 -7.19 15.50
CA LEU A 453 18.74 -6.44 15.29
C LEU A 453 19.57 -6.38 16.56
N GLN A 454 18.95 -6.16 17.73
CA GLN A 454 19.65 -6.16 19.01
C GLN A 454 20.20 -7.56 19.34
N ALA A 455 19.38 -8.60 19.22
CA ALA A 455 19.81 -9.98 19.50
C ALA A 455 20.96 -10.44 18.58
N LEU A 456 20.95 -10.03 17.30
CA LEU A 456 22.07 -10.29 16.38
C LEU A 456 23.37 -9.57 16.77
N ARG A 457 23.29 -8.36 17.38
CA ARG A 457 24.47 -7.65 17.92
C ARG A 457 25.03 -8.34 19.14
N ASP A 458 24.15 -8.82 20.02
CA ASP A 458 24.50 -9.43 21.30
C ASP A 458 24.99 -10.88 21.16
N ALA A 459 24.65 -11.55 20.05
CA ALA A 459 25.10 -12.92 19.78
C ALA A 459 26.63 -12.95 19.58
N THR A 460 27.30 -13.76 20.40
CA THR A 460 28.74 -14.02 20.23
C THR A 460 29.00 -14.76 18.92
N PRO A 461 30.08 -14.45 18.19
CA PRO A 461 30.43 -15.13 16.94
C PRO A 461 30.62 -16.64 17.11
#